data_38d1511e479b9d0703f6f71a6084715c
#
_entry.id   38d1511e479b9d0703f6f71a6084715c
#
_cell.length_a   1.000
_cell.length_b   1.000
_cell.length_c   1.000
_cell.angle_alpha   90.00
_cell.angle_beta   90.00
_cell.angle_gamma   90.00
#
_symmetry.space_group_name_H-M   'P 1'
#
loop_
_entity.id
_entity.type
_entity.pdbx_description
1 polymer ?
#
loop_
_entity_poly.entity_id
_entity_poly.type
_entity_poly.pdbx_seq_one_letter_code
_entity_poly.pdbx_strand_id
1 'polypeptide(L)'
;MKINQALAHLPAGYLFAEVGRRVKEYAGAHPGAELLRLGIGDVTLPLAPAVAEAFAAAARDMGTPAGFHGYGPDFGYDFLIDAIRQGDYAPLGVSLQPGEVFISDGAKSDVGNLQELFAPDAVIAVTDPVYPV
;
A
#
# COMPACT_ATOMS: atom_id res chain seq x y z
N MET A 1 32.10 -9.35 -5.65
CA MET A 1 30.61 -9.26 -5.65
C MET A 1 30.20 -8.60 -6.94
N LYS A 2 29.26 -9.20 -7.72
CA LYS A 2 28.77 -8.59 -8.96
C LYS A 2 27.48 -7.82 -8.61
N ILE A 3 27.46 -6.52 -8.91
CA ILE A 3 26.29 -5.67 -8.72
C ILE A 3 25.37 -5.80 -9.94
N ASN A 4 24.06 -5.78 -9.75
CA ASN A 4 23.11 -5.76 -10.84
C ASN A 4 23.28 -4.48 -11.67
N GLN A 5 23.75 -4.64 -12.91
CA GLN A 5 24.03 -3.52 -13.79
C GLN A 5 22.77 -2.73 -14.18
N ALA A 6 21.57 -3.34 -14.13
CA ALA A 6 20.33 -2.64 -14.38
C ALA A 6 20.09 -1.48 -13.40
N LEU A 7 20.59 -1.60 -12.15
CA LEU A 7 20.49 -0.51 -11.17
C LEU A 7 21.28 0.73 -11.58
N ALA A 8 22.37 0.57 -12.34
CA ALA A 8 23.17 1.69 -12.82
C ALA A 8 22.48 2.49 -13.95
N HIS A 9 21.47 1.90 -14.58
CA HIS A 9 20.71 2.51 -15.67
C HIS A 9 19.37 3.09 -15.21
N LEU A 10 19.02 2.95 -13.92
CA LEU A 10 17.83 3.60 -13.40
C LEU A 10 17.98 5.13 -13.45
N PRO A 11 16.91 5.85 -13.84
CA PRO A 11 16.91 7.31 -13.80
C PRO A 11 17.26 7.79 -12.39
N ALA A 12 18.20 8.73 -12.28
CA ALA A 12 18.50 9.35 -11.00
C ALA A 12 17.32 10.25 -10.59
N GLY A 13 16.65 9.86 -9.54
CA GLY A 13 15.59 10.67 -8.91
C GLY A 13 14.20 10.07 -9.03
N TYR A 14 13.59 9.93 -7.87
CA TYR A 14 12.17 9.60 -7.76
C TYR A 14 11.35 10.88 -7.95
N LEU A 15 10.35 10.85 -8.84
CA LEU A 15 9.55 12.02 -9.23
C LEU A 15 9.07 12.86 -8.03
N PHE A 16 8.56 12.22 -7.00
CA PHE A 16 8.02 12.92 -5.83
C PHE A 16 9.11 13.60 -5.00
N ALA A 17 10.31 13.07 -4.96
CA ALA A 17 11.44 13.71 -4.30
C ALA A 17 11.85 15.02 -5.02
N GLU A 18 11.86 14.99 -6.36
CA GLU A 18 12.15 16.17 -7.17
C GLU A 18 11.04 17.23 -7.04
N VAL A 19 9.77 16.84 -7.07
CA VAL A 19 8.64 17.74 -6.81
C VAL A 19 8.76 18.37 -5.43
N GLY A 20 9.05 17.56 -4.39
CA GLY A 20 9.25 18.05 -3.02
C GLY A 20 10.39 19.08 -2.92
N ARG A 21 11.51 18.82 -3.61
CA ARG A 21 12.64 19.76 -3.67
C ARG A 21 12.22 21.08 -4.30
N ARG A 22 11.56 21.06 -5.45
CA ARG A 22 11.09 22.29 -6.16
C ARG A 22 10.08 23.07 -5.32
N VAL A 23 9.15 22.39 -4.66
CA VAL A 23 8.18 23.03 -3.74
C VAL A 23 8.91 23.76 -2.62
N LYS A 24 9.91 23.12 -2.02
CA LYS A 24 10.71 23.73 -0.92
C LYS A 24 11.49 24.97 -1.42
N GLU A 25 12.11 24.88 -2.59
CA GLU A 25 12.84 26.00 -3.19
C GLU A 25 11.92 27.17 -3.51
N TYR A 26 10.76 26.89 -4.10
CA TYR A 26 9.78 27.92 -4.43
C TYR A 26 9.24 28.61 -3.16
N ALA A 27 8.86 27.84 -2.14
CA ALA A 27 8.39 28.38 -0.87
C ALA A 27 9.45 29.26 -0.17
N GLY A 28 10.72 28.86 -0.25
CA GLY A 28 11.83 29.67 0.28
C GLY A 28 12.06 30.97 -0.47
N ALA A 29 11.88 30.96 -1.79
CA ALA A 29 12.04 32.15 -2.65
C ALA A 29 10.82 33.09 -2.59
N HIS A 30 9.66 32.60 -2.18
CA HIS A 30 8.41 33.34 -2.14
C HIS A 30 7.72 33.22 -0.79
N PRO A 31 8.28 33.87 0.28
CA PRO A 31 7.68 33.86 1.62
C PRO A 31 6.30 34.50 1.58
N GLY A 32 5.27 33.76 2.03
CA GLY A 32 3.88 34.22 2.03
C GLY A 32 3.05 33.83 0.80
N ALA A 33 3.63 33.16 -0.18
CA ALA A 33 2.85 32.58 -1.28
C ALA A 33 2.02 31.39 -0.77
N GLU A 34 0.73 31.38 -1.09
CA GLU A 34 -0.12 30.21 -0.86
C GLU A 34 0.17 29.13 -1.90
N LEU A 35 0.53 27.93 -1.44
CA LEU A 35 0.86 26.80 -2.30
C LEU A 35 -0.27 25.77 -2.29
N LEU A 36 -0.94 25.63 -3.43
CA LEU A 36 -1.91 24.55 -3.66
C LEU A 36 -1.19 23.29 -4.13
N ARG A 37 -1.16 22.27 -3.30
CA ARG A 37 -0.48 20.99 -3.60
C ARG A 37 -1.44 20.01 -4.24
N LEU A 38 -1.39 19.91 -5.57
CA LEU A 38 -2.25 19.02 -6.36
C LEU A 38 -1.49 17.82 -6.96
N GLY A 39 -0.23 17.63 -6.57
CA GLY A 39 0.65 16.64 -7.19
C GLY A 39 0.53 15.21 -6.65
N ILE A 40 0.05 15.05 -5.43
CA ILE A 40 -0.08 13.75 -4.78
C ILE A 40 -1.44 13.67 -4.14
N GLY A 41 -2.19 12.60 -4.47
CA GLY A 41 -3.39 12.25 -3.71
C GLY A 41 -2.99 11.65 -2.37
N ASP A 42 -3.44 12.26 -1.28
CA ASP A 42 -3.18 11.79 0.07
C ASP A 42 -4.46 11.84 0.90
N VAL A 43 -4.49 11.09 1.99
CA VAL A 43 -5.58 11.15 2.94
C VAL A 43 -5.54 12.48 3.69
N THR A 44 -6.67 13.17 3.77
CA THR A 44 -6.79 14.50 4.37
C THR A 44 -7.57 14.49 5.68
N LEU A 45 -8.19 13.38 6.02
CA LEU A 45 -8.98 13.22 7.23
C LEU A 45 -8.31 12.24 8.20
N PRO A 46 -8.43 12.46 9.51
CA PRO A 46 -7.96 11.50 10.50
C PRO A 46 -8.76 10.18 10.41
N LEU A 47 -8.23 9.15 11.05
CA LEU A 47 -8.95 7.88 11.19
C LEU A 47 -10.31 8.10 11.87
N ALA A 48 -11.32 7.39 11.39
CA ALA A 48 -12.60 7.34 12.09
C ALA A 48 -12.41 6.84 13.54
N PRO A 49 -13.14 7.37 14.53
CA PRO A 49 -12.97 6.97 15.93
C PRO A 49 -13.05 5.46 16.15
N ALA A 50 -14.00 4.77 15.51
CA ALA A 50 -14.14 3.32 15.61
C ALA A 50 -12.88 2.57 15.14
N VAL A 51 -12.19 3.05 14.09
CA VAL A 51 -10.95 2.46 13.60
C VAL A 51 -9.82 2.68 14.60
N ALA A 52 -9.68 3.91 15.12
CA ALA A 52 -8.67 4.23 16.12
C ALA A 52 -8.84 3.40 17.40
N GLU A 53 -10.08 3.22 17.85
CA GLU A 53 -10.41 2.38 19.02
C GLU A 53 -10.10 0.90 18.77
N ALA A 54 -10.41 0.38 17.59
CA ALA A 54 -10.09 -0.99 17.22
C ALA A 54 -8.57 -1.26 17.23
N PHE A 55 -7.77 -0.33 16.67
CA PHE A 55 -6.30 -0.41 16.75
C PHE A 55 -5.80 -0.41 18.20
N ALA A 56 -6.34 0.48 19.03
CA ALA A 56 -5.95 0.57 20.43
C ALA A 56 -6.35 -0.70 21.22
N ALA A 57 -7.49 -1.30 20.91
CA ALA A 57 -7.95 -2.55 21.50
C ALA A 57 -7.03 -3.71 21.08
N ALA A 58 -6.73 -3.85 19.81
CA ALA A 58 -5.83 -4.88 19.29
C ALA A 58 -4.42 -4.77 19.90
N ALA A 59 -3.90 -3.55 20.04
CA ALA A 59 -2.59 -3.33 20.66
C ALA A 59 -2.58 -3.74 22.15
N ARG A 60 -3.66 -3.48 22.88
CA ARG A 60 -3.80 -3.93 24.28
C ARG A 60 -3.90 -5.46 24.39
N ASP A 61 -4.67 -6.07 23.49
CA ASP A 61 -4.83 -7.52 23.44
C ASP A 61 -3.49 -8.22 23.17
N MET A 62 -2.71 -7.74 22.19
CA MET A 62 -1.35 -8.23 21.90
C MET A 62 -0.38 -8.12 23.09
N GLY A 63 -0.66 -7.27 24.07
CA GLY A 63 0.09 -7.13 25.31
C GLY A 63 -0.24 -8.20 26.37
N THR A 64 -1.18 -9.11 26.10
CA THR A 64 -1.58 -10.19 27.01
C THR A 64 -1.09 -11.55 26.50
N PRO A 65 -0.82 -12.52 27.41
CA PRO A 65 -0.44 -13.87 26.97
C PRO A 65 -1.51 -14.56 26.10
N ALA A 66 -2.78 -14.24 26.31
CA ALA A 66 -3.89 -14.83 25.56
C ALA A 66 -4.07 -14.20 24.18
N GLY A 67 -3.83 -12.90 24.05
CA GLY A 67 -3.99 -12.16 22.81
C GLY A 67 -2.70 -12.01 21.99
N PHE A 68 -1.56 -12.53 22.51
CA PHE A 68 -0.32 -12.49 21.76
C PHE A 68 -0.37 -13.43 20.55
N HIS A 69 -0.06 -12.87 19.40
CA HIS A 69 0.04 -13.60 18.14
C HIS A 69 1.48 -13.50 17.59
N GLY A 70 2.06 -14.66 17.27
CA GLY A 70 3.32 -14.75 16.53
C GLY A 70 3.11 -14.61 15.03
N TYR A 71 3.76 -15.47 14.24
CA TYR A 71 3.50 -15.56 12.81
C TYR A 71 2.05 -15.97 12.56
N GLY A 72 1.36 -15.20 11.71
CA GLY A 72 0.02 -15.55 11.25
C GLY A 72 0.01 -16.68 10.22
N PRO A 73 -1.18 -17.17 9.82
CA PRO A 73 -1.33 -18.08 8.68
C PRO A 73 -0.86 -17.42 7.38
N ASP A 74 -0.35 -18.22 6.44
CA ASP A 74 0.24 -17.76 5.18
C ASP A 74 -0.72 -16.90 4.33
N PHE A 75 -2.01 -17.18 4.37
CA PHE A 75 -3.02 -16.43 3.61
C PHE A 75 -3.71 -15.31 4.42
N GLY A 76 -3.42 -15.23 5.70
CA GLY A 76 -4.08 -14.33 6.65
C GLY A 76 -5.00 -15.07 7.62
N TYR A 77 -5.50 -14.35 8.62
CA TYR A 77 -6.42 -14.92 9.61
C TYR A 77 -7.82 -15.11 9.00
N ASP A 78 -8.43 -16.25 9.30
CA ASP A 78 -9.76 -16.62 8.81
C ASP A 78 -10.82 -15.56 9.12
N PHE A 79 -10.78 -14.98 10.32
CA PHE A 79 -11.74 -13.95 10.71
C PHE A 79 -11.68 -12.70 9.79
N LEU A 80 -10.49 -12.33 9.32
CA LEU A 80 -10.32 -11.19 8.42
C LEU A 80 -10.74 -11.56 6.99
N ILE A 81 -10.34 -12.74 6.52
CA ILE A 81 -10.76 -13.29 5.22
C ILE A 81 -12.29 -13.37 5.15
N ASP A 82 -12.93 -13.89 6.19
CA ASP A 82 -14.39 -13.98 6.24
C ASP A 82 -15.07 -12.62 6.35
N ALA A 83 -14.50 -11.68 7.10
CA ALA A 83 -15.02 -10.31 7.16
C ALA A 83 -14.99 -9.63 5.78
N ILE A 84 -13.92 -9.78 5.03
CA ILE A 84 -13.79 -9.26 3.66
C ILE A 84 -14.82 -9.92 2.73
N ARG A 85 -14.90 -11.24 2.74
CA ARG A 85 -15.84 -11.99 1.90
C ARG A 85 -17.29 -11.61 2.16
N GLN A 86 -17.67 -11.50 3.43
CA GLN A 86 -19.05 -11.22 3.84
C GLN A 86 -19.40 -9.73 3.80
N GLY A 87 -18.44 -8.86 4.11
CA GLY A 87 -18.67 -7.41 4.18
C GLY A 87 -18.52 -6.70 2.85
N ASP A 88 -17.52 -7.07 2.06
CA ASP A 88 -17.18 -6.33 0.85
C ASP A 88 -17.72 -6.99 -0.43
N TYR A 89 -17.75 -8.32 -0.51
CA TYR A 89 -18.09 -9.04 -1.73
C TYR A 89 -19.52 -9.62 -1.74
N ALA A 90 -19.96 -10.23 -0.66
CA ALA A 90 -21.29 -10.83 -0.61
C ALA A 90 -22.43 -9.82 -0.87
N PRO A 91 -22.38 -8.56 -0.37
CA PRO A 91 -23.41 -7.56 -0.68
C PRO A 91 -23.48 -7.19 -2.17
N LEU A 92 -22.41 -7.42 -2.91
CA LEU A 92 -22.34 -7.21 -4.36
C LEU A 92 -22.77 -8.43 -5.17
N GLY A 93 -23.22 -9.50 -4.51
CA GLY A 93 -23.59 -10.76 -5.16
C GLY A 93 -22.38 -11.61 -5.57
N VAL A 94 -21.18 -11.28 -5.13
CA VAL A 94 -19.94 -12.02 -5.42
C VAL A 94 -19.67 -12.99 -4.28
N SER A 95 -19.59 -14.29 -4.61
CA SER A 95 -19.24 -15.36 -3.65
C SER A 95 -17.81 -15.80 -3.88
N LEU A 96 -16.94 -15.46 -2.93
CA LEU A 96 -15.54 -15.90 -2.91
C LEU A 96 -15.34 -17.09 -1.97
N GLN A 97 -14.48 -18.03 -2.37
CA GLN A 97 -13.98 -19.07 -1.48
C GLN A 97 -12.87 -18.52 -0.57
N PRO A 98 -12.58 -19.11 0.60
CA PRO A 98 -11.49 -18.65 1.47
C PRO A 98 -10.13 -18.59 0.76
N GLY A 99 -9.82 -19.54 -0.11
CA GLY A 99 -8.57 -19.60 -0.87
C GLY A 99 -8.47 -18.60 -2.04
N GLU A 100 -9.47 -17.74 -2.24
CA GLU A 100 -9.46 -16.67 -3.24
C GLU A 100 -9.16 -15.28 -2.62
N VAL A 101 -8.89 -15.23 -1.30
CA VAL A 101 -8.55 -14.02 -0.57
C VAL A 101 -7.22 -14.21 0.13
N PHE A 102 -6.27 -13.34 -0.17
CA PHE A 102 -4.93 -13.33 0.41
C PHE A 102 -4.70 -12.00 1.10
N ILE A 103 -4.26 -12.05 2.35
CA ILE A 103 -3.94 -10.86 3.13
C ILE A 103 -2.44 -10.56 2.99
N SER A 104 -2.13 -9.35 2.59
CA SER A 104 -0.76 -8.87 2.43
C SER A 104 -0.50 -7.59 3.24
N ASP A 105 0.71 -7.08 3.17
CA ASP A 105 1.13 -5.82 3.79
C ASP A 105 0.83 -4.59 2.91
N GLY A 106 0.16 -4.76 1.79
CA GLY A 106 -0.32 -3.67 0.96
C GLY A 106 -0.18 -3.88 -0.55
N ALA A 107 -0.91 -3.10 -1.31
CA ALA A 107 -1.03 -3.21 -2.76
C ALA A 107 0.29 -3.10 -3.52
N LYS A 108 1.28 -2.36 -3.00
CA LYS A 108 2.60 -2.26 -3.65
C LYS A 108 3.36 -3.58 -3.62
N SER A 109 3.33 -4.27 -2.48
CA SER A 109 3.93 -5.60 -2.34
C SER A 109 3.25 -6.59 -3.26
N ASP A 110 1.91 -6.54 -3.34
CA ASP A 110 1.13 -7.42 -4.21
C ASP A 110 1.48 -7.19 -5.68
N VAL A 111 1.48 -5.94 -6.15
CA VAL A 111 1.84 -5.61 -7.54
C VAL A 111 3.27 -6.01 -7.86
N GLY A 112 4.20 -5.80 -6.93
CA GLY A 112 5.59 -6.22 -7.09
C GLY A 112 5.75 -7.72 -7.22
N ASN A 113 5.12 -8.48 -6.32
CA ASN A 113 5.22 -9.94 -6.27
C ASN A 113 4.43 -10.63 -7.39
N LEU A 114 3.28 -10.04 -7.80
CA LEU A 114 2.45 -10.59 -8.87
C LEU A 114 3.22 -10.76 -10.18
N GLN A 115 4.20 -9.90 -10.44
CA GLN A 115 5.02 -9.97 -11.64
C GLN A 115 5.84 -11.28 -11.72
N GLU A 116 6.22 -11.85 -10.59
CA GLU A 116 7.00 -13.10 -10.52
C GLU A 116 6.18 -14.33 -10.95
N LEU A 117 4.86 -14.21 -11.03
CA LEU A 117 3.98 -15.27 -11.54
C LEU A 117 4.03 -15.40 -13.08
N PHE A 118 4.57 -14.40 -13.77
CA PHE A 118 4.61 -14.36 -15.23
C PHE A 118 6.02 -14.63 -15.75
N ALA A 119 6.09 -15.16 -16.97
CA ALA A 119 7.36 -15.37 -17.64
C ALA A 119 8.08 -14.02 -17.89
N PRO A 120 9.44 -14.01 -17.95
CA PRO A 120 10.20 -12.78 -18.14
C PRO A 120 9.92 -12.01 -19.45
N ASP A 121 9.33 -12.69 -20.42
CA ASP A 121 8.93 -12.14 -21.72
C ASP A 121 7.44 -11.77 -21.79
N ALA A 122 6.72 -11.86 -20.67
CA ALA A 122 5.32 -11.45 -20.62
C ALA A 122 5.17 -9.95 -20.88
N VAL A 123 4.17 -9.59 -21.69
CA VAL A 123 3.83 -8.20 -21.97
C VAL A 123 2.76 -7.73 -21.01
N ILE A 124 3.09 -6.76 -20.18
CA ILE A 124 2.18 -6.18 -19.20
C ILE A 124 1.70 -4.82 -19.72
N ALA A 125 0.40 -4.67 -19.93
CA ALA A 125 -0.20 -3.41 -20.33
C ALA A 125 -0.54 -2.58 -19.07
N VAL A 126 -0.15 -1.31 -19.09
CA VAL A 126 -0.47 -0.33 -18.04
C VAL A 126 -1.10 0.89 -18.66
N THR A 127 -1.83 1.67 -17.87
CA THR A 127 -2.34 2.97 -18.32
C THR A 127 -1.23 4.00 -18.37
N ASP A 128 -1.40 5.05 -19.19
CA ASP A 128 -0.50 6.22 -19.20
C ASP A 128 -1.38 7.49 -19.12
N PRO A 129 -1.30 8.28 -18.06
CA PRO A 129 -0.41 8.15 -16.90
C PRO A 129 -0.79 7.03 -15.93
N VAL A 130 0.19 6.51 -15.19
CA VAL A 130 0.04 5.49 -14.17
C VAL A 130 0.82 5.86 -12.91
N TYR A 131 0.38 5.36 -11.76
CA TYR A 131 1.17 5.47 -10.52
C TYR A 131 2.44 4.62 -10.65
N PRO A 132 3.63 5.20 -10.38
CA PRO A 132 4.89 4.46 -10.53
C PRO A 132 5.08 3.45 -9.38
N VAL A 133 4.82 2.21 -9.64
CA VAL A 133 5.08 1.06 -8.75
C VAL A 133 6.19 0.21 -9.35
#